data_7c3b400c688a96959e2228b1318b09c1
#
_entry.id   7c3b400c688a96959e2228b1318b09c1
#
_cell.length_a   1.000
_cell.length_b   1.000
_cell.length_c   1.000
_cell.angle_alpha   90.00
_cell.angle_beta   90.00
_cell.angle_gamma   90.00
#
_symmetry.space_group_name_H-M   'P 1'
#
loop_
_entity.id
_entity.type
_entity.pdbx_description
1 polymer ?
#
loop_
_entity_poly.entity_id
_entity_poly.type
_entity_poly.pdbx_seq_one_letter_code
_entity_poly.pdbx_strand_id
1 'polypeptide(L)'
;MVGLPGNLGRAPRTWFKPMSAALQSQHTVPYAPYNRNEDFNGKTFGRVWQWNHNPDDSKWSLKNGHLRLQSMPAEQLMWARNTLTQRVIGPTSVTTVELYTKGMKDGDVAGLGNINVPCSWIGVVKDGKTLTLRCFEQLTNDTVIVSVPADLPGGKIYLRCIGDYDNNQAQYAYSFDGDNYSMLGRMMPLTYQLISFQGSRHALFAFNHKGLKGGYAEFDNFTVVEPKADRSKNIPYGKTIRIINKATNHPAIALKHGLLHDTHVGDNSSLTRFKVTDCGQGRVALQCADGRYVKVYGDGLPGDVRFTTNPKEAETFLWQDYLDHDFMLLSLKNHKYLGKSPTTGSPYSMDFAGPDPDRRNGAVFRWEE
;
A
#
# COMPACT_ATOMS: atom_id res chain seq x y z
N MET A 1 28.56 -4.55 -18.94
CA MET A 1 27.69 -5.08 -17.88
C MET A 1 28.21 -4.54 -16.55
N VAL A 2 27.51 -3.64 -15.91
CA VAL A 2 27.95 -3.09 -14.62
C VAL A 2 27.63 -4.15 -13.57
N GLY A 3 28.65 -4.74 -12.97
CA GLY A 3 28.49 -5.68 -11.89
C GLY A 3 27.76 -5.00 -10.72
N LEU A 4 26.61 -5.49 -10.32
CA LEU A 4 25.98 -5.05 -9.09
C LEU A 4 26.86 -5.50 -7.92
N PRO A 5 27.21 -4.61 -6.99
CA PRO A 5 27.92 -5.04 -5.78
C PRO A 5 27.09 -6.11 -5.08
N GLY A 6 27.74 -7.11 -4.50
CA GLY A 6 27.19 -8.37 -4.02
C GLY A 6 26.08 -8.34 -2.97
N ASN A 7 25.24 -7.35 -2.97
CA ASN A 7 24.08 -7.19 -2.11
C ASN A 7 22.79 -7.44 -2.88
N LEU A 8 22.41 -8.70 -3.01
CA LEU A 8 21.09 -9.13 -3.46
C LEU A 8 20.59 -8.51 -4.78
N GLY A 9 21.50 -8.15 -5.69
CA GLY A 9 21.15 -7.67 -7.01
C GLY A 9 20.47 -6.31 -7.08
N ARG A 10 20.45 -5.52 -6.00
CA ARG A 10 19.91 -4.16 -6.03
C ARG A 10 20.95 -3.17 -6.55
N ALA A 11 20.56 -2.33 -7.49
CA ALA A 11 21.40 -1.24 -7.95
C ALA A 11 21.68 -0.27 -6.77
N PRO A 12 22.95 0.12 -6.53
CA PRO A 12 23.26 1.10 -5.50
C PRO A 12 22.57 2.42 -5.84
N ARG A 13 21.81 2.97 -4.91
CA ARG A 13 21.10 4.25 -5.10
C ARG A 13 22.04 5.45 -5.17
N THR A 14 23.31 5.25 -4.91
CA THR A 14 24.39 6.26 -5.02
C THR A 14 24.74 6.63 -6.46
N TRP A 15 24.19 5.94 -7.46
CA TRP A 15 24.52 6.16 -8.87
C TRP A 15 23.55 7.13 -9.56
N PHE A 16 22.87 7.95 -8.82
CA PHE A 16 22.11 9.03 -9.42
C PHE A 16 23.04 10.01 -10.12
N LYS A 17 22.97 10.02 -11.44
CA LYS A 17 23.48 11.14 -12.21
C LYS A 17 22.65 12.36 -11.78
N PRO A 18 23.24 13.46 -11.29
CA PRO A 18 22.49 14.66 -11.00
C PRO A 18 21.72 15.06 -12.26
N MET A 19 20.42 15.33 -12.13
CA MET A 19 19.68 15.90 -13.24
C MET A 19 20.33 17.23 -13.63
N SER A 20 20.48 17.48 -14.92
CA SER A 20 20.91 18.79 -15.40
C SER A 20 19.97 19.88 -14.90
N ALA A 21 20.47 21.09 -14.72
CA ALA A 21 19.66 22.23 -14.28
C ALA A 21 18.44 22.44 -15.17
N ALA A 22 18.55 22.17 -16.48
CA ALA A 22 17.46 22.23 -17.43
C ALA A 22 16.36 21.18 -17.14
N LEU A 23 16.73 19.95 -16.75
CA LEU A 23 15.75 18.94 -16.36
C LEU A 23 15.15 19.21 -14.98
N GLN A 24 15.92 19.77 -14.07
CA GLN A 24 15.41 20.18 -12.76
C GLN A 24 14.35 21.28 -12.88
N SER A 25 14.55 22.26 -13.76
CA SER A 25 13.60 23.34 -14.00
C SER A 25 12.28 22.86 -14.65
N GLN A 26 12.31 21.75 -15.39
CA GLN A 26 11.13 21.17 -16.02
C GLN A 26 10.28 20.31 -15.06
N HIS A 27 10.81 19.92 -13.90
CA HIS A 27 10.15 19.06 -12.94
C HIS A 27 9.65 19.79 -11.69
N THR A 28 9.34 21.06 -11.81
CA THR A 28 8.72 21.85 -10.74
C THR A 28 7.21 21.63 -10.61
N VAL A 29 6.64 20.66 -11.32
CA VAL A 29 5.23 20.32 -11.14
C VAL A 29 5.04 19.71 -9.75
N PRO A 30 4.19 20.31 -8.91
CA PRO A 30 3.90 19.74 -7.60
C PRO A 30 3.44 18.30 -7.73
N TYR A 31 3.94 17.42 -6.88
CA TYR A 31 3.45 16.05 -6.83
C TYR A 31 1.96 16.06 -6.50
N ALA A 32 1.16 15.56 -7.40
CA ALA A 32 -0.25 15.29 -7.14
C ALA A 32 -0.45 13.77 -7.19
N PRO A 33 -1.01 13.15 -6.15
CA PRO A 33 -1.38 11.74 -6.22
C PRO A 33 -2.42 11.55 -7.31
N TYR A 34 -2.40 10.39 -7.96
CA TYR A 34 -3.46 10.05 -8.91
C TYR A 34 -4.82 10.06 -8.20
N ASN A 35 -5.79 10.71 -8.82
CA ASN A 35 -7.18 10.53 -8.39
C ASN A 35 -7.60 9.09 -8.72
N ARG A 36 -8.01 8.38 -7.70
CA ARG A 36 -8.43 6.97 -7.80
C ARG A 36 -9.94 6.81 -7.76
N ASN A 37 -10.63 7.88 -7.37
CA ASN A 37 -12.08 7.91 -7.37
C ASN A 37 -12.61 8.09 -8.80
N GLU A 38 -13.78 7.54 -9.07
CA GLU A 38 -14.40 7.62 -10.39
C GLU A 38 -15.92 7.73 -10.24
N ASP A 39 -16.48 8.77 -10.82
CA ASP A 39 -17.92 9.05 -10.85
C ASP A 39 -18.57 8.66 -12.18
N PHE A 40 -17.79 8.11 -13.10
CA PHE A 40 -18.22 7.67 -14.43
C PHE A 40 -19.01 8.69 -15.26
N ASN A 41 -18.96 9.98 -14.92
CA ASN A 41 -19.61 11.07 -15.65
C ASN A 41 -18.89 11.45 -16.94
N GLY A 42 -17.64 11.02 -17.09
CA GLY A 42 -16.80 11.29 -18.24
C GLY A 42 -17.18 10.49 -19.49
N LYS A 43 -16.55 10.82 -20.62
CA LYS A 43 -16.59 10.00 -21.84
C LYS A 43 -15.61 8.82 -21.78
N THR A 44 -14.64 8.88 -20.87
CA THR A 44 -13.63 7.86 -20.62
C THR A 44 -13.37 7.82 -19.11
N PHE A 45 -13.00 6.67 -18.60
CA PHE A 45 -12.57 6.55 -17.21
C PHE A 45 -11.09 6.91 -17.04
N GLY A 46 -10.69 7.17 -15.79
CA GLY A 46 -9.34 7.60 -15.44
C GLY A 46 -8.25 6.59 -15.81
N ARG A 47 -7.00 7.06 -15.95
CA ARG A 47 -5.84 6.25 -16.38
C ARG A 47 -5.44 5.15 -15.42
N VAL A 48 -5.99 5.13 -14.21
CA VAL A 48 -5.73 4.09 -13.20
C VAL A 48 -6.49 2.79 -13.45
N TRP A 49 -7.47 2.83 -14.34
CA TRP A 49 -8.30 1.68 -14.70
C TRP A 49 -7.64 0.80 -15.76
N GLN A 50 -7.84 -0.50 -15.61
CA GLN A 50 -7.36 -1.53 -16.55
C GLN A 50 -8.39 -2.65 -16.66
N TRP A 51 -8.63 -3.13 -17.87
CA TRP A 51 -9.39 -4.36 -18.07
C TRP A 51 -8.57 -5.57 -17.62
N ASN A 52 -9.22 -6.51 -16.93
CA ASN A 52 -8.56 -7.76 -16.50
C ASN A 52 -8.28 -8.70 -17.69
N HIS A 53 -9.20 -8.73 -18.63
CA HIS A 53 -9.08 -9.43 -19.91
C HIS A 53 -9.21 -8.44 -21.06
N ASN A 54 -8.96 -8.91 -22.29
CA ASN A 54 -9.24 -8.10 -23.48
C ASN A 54 -10.75 -7.84 -23.58
N PRO A 55 -11.23 -6.60 -23.49
CA PRO A 55 -12.64 -6.30 -23.37
C PRO A 55 -13.41 -6.57 -24.67
N ASP A 56 -14.70 -6.79 -24.55
CA ASP A 56 -15.67 -6.66 -25.63
C ASP A 56 -16.31 -5.27 -25.54
N ASP A 57 -15.86 -4.33 -26.39
CA ASP A 57 -16.30 -2.95 -26.32
C ASP A 57 -17.79 -2.75 -26.65
N SER A 58 -18.43 -3.75 -27.25
CA SER A 58 -19.88 -3.72 -27.47
C SER A 58 -20.69 -4.05 -26.19
N LYS A 59 -20.03 -4.46 -25.12
CA LYS A 59 -20.63 -4.97 -23.89
C LYS A 59 -20.40 -4.12 -22.66
N TRP A 60 -19.87 -2.93 -22.84
CA TRP A 60 -19.77 -1.92 -21.78
C TRP A 60 -20.04 -0.53 -22.33
N SER A 61 -20.39 0.40 -21.45
CA SER A 61 -20.55 1.80 -21.82
C SER A 61 -20.51 2.71 -20.59
N LEU A 62 -20.07 3.96 -20.80
CA LEU A 62 -20.33 5.05 -19.86
C LEU A 62 -21.60 5.77 -20.34
N LYS A 63 -22.66 5.70 -19.55
CA LYS A 63 -23.97 6.25 -19.93
C LYS A 63 -24.72 6.78 -18.71
N ASN A 64 -25.22 8.00 -18.81
CA ASN A 64 -25.99 8.67 -17.76
C ASN A 64 -25.24 8.74 -16.42
N GLY A 65 -23.93 8.93 -16.44
CA GLY A 65 -23.11 8.99 -15.24
C GLY A 65 -22.80 7.62 -14.60
N HIS A 66 -23.01 6.53 -15.34
CA HIS A 66 -22.74 5.19 -14.81
C HIS A 66 -21.83 4.39 -15.73
N LEU A 67 -21.00 3.54 -15.16
CA LEU A 67 -20.37 2.43 -15.86
C LEU A 67 -21.39 1.30 -16.00
N ARG A 68 -21.83 0.99 -17.20
CA ARG A 68 -22.67 -0.16 -17.48
C ARG A 68 -21.84 -1.33 -17.99
N LEU A 69 -21.95 -2.49 -17.35
CA LEU A 69 -21.36 -3.75 -17.75
C LEU A 69 -22.47 -4.73 -18.12
N GLN A 70 -22.46 -5.26 -19.34
CA GLN A 70 -23.37 -6.33 -19.76
C GLN A 70 -22.85 -7.67 -19.27
N SER A 71 -23.72 -8.45 -18.62
CA SER A 71 -23.39 -9.78 -18.14
C SER A 71 -23.20 -10.73 -19.31
N MET A 72 -22.00 -11.23 -19.49
CA MET A 72 -21.66 -12.29 -20.44
C MET A 72 -21.49 -13.62 -19.69
N PRO A 73 -21.67 -14.76 -20.37
CA PRO A 73 -21.45 -16.07 -19.76
C PRO A 73 -20.04 -16.21 -19.18
N ALA A 74 -19.97 -16.57 -17.91
CA ALA A 74 -18.74 -16.98 -17.24
C ALA A 74 -19.06 -17.80 -15.99
N GLU A 75 -18.24 -18.80 -15.66
CA GLU A 75 -18.46 -19.65 -14.50
C GLU A 75 -18.16 -18.90 -13.19
N GLN A 76 -17.19 -18.01 -13.22
CA GLN A 76 -16.72 -17.25 -12.06
C GLN A 76 -16.02 -15.95 -12.47
N LEU A 77 -15.76 -15.08 -11.48
CA LEU A 77 -15.14 -13.78 -11.68
C LEU A 77 -13.84 -13.82 -12.50
N MET A 78 -12.98 -14.83 -12.26
CA MET A 78 -11.68 -14.93 -12.95
C MET A 78 -11.81 -15.04 -14.47
N TRP A 79 -12.95 -15.54 -14.97
CA TRP A 79 -13.25 -15.70 -16.40
C TRP A 79 -14.19 -14.63 -16.95
N ALA A 80 -14.68 -13.74 -16.09
CA ALA A 80 -15.57 -12.64 -16.49
C ALA A 80 -14.82 -11.63 -17.36
N ARG A 81 -15.18 -11.53 -18.65
CA ARG A 81 -14.37 -10.83 -19.64
C ARG A 81 -14.29 -9.32 -19.41
N ASN A 82 -15.41 -8.63 -19.22
CA ASN A 82 -15.45 -7.19 -18.99
C ASN A 82 -15.37 -6.87 -17.49
N THR A 83 -14.26 -7.20 -16.88
CA THR A 83 -13.96 -6.86 -15.48
C THR A 83 -13.00 -5.68 -15.46
N LEU A 84 -13.47 -4.53 -14.95
CA LEU A 84 -12.71 -3.29 -14.86
C LEU A 84 -11.98 -3.22 -13.52
N THR A 85 -10.66 -3.01 -13.54
CA THR A 85 -9.85 -3.14 -12.34
C THR A 85 -8.97 -1.93 -12.06
N GLN A 86 -8.69 -1.68 -10.77
CA GLN A 86 -7.63 -0.79 -10.29
C GLN A 86 -6.69 -1.55 -9.36
N ARG A 87 -5.40 -1.22 -9.37
CA ARG A 87 -4.44 -1.77 -8.41
C ARG A 87 -4.75 -1.29 -7.00
N VAL A 88 -4.65 -2.18 -6.02
CA VAL A 88 -4.67 -1.79 -4.61
C VAL A 88 -3.36 -1.11 -4.23
N ILE A 89 -3.41 -0.19 -3.26
CA ILE A 89 -2.23 0.45 -2.68
C ILE A 89 -2.30 0.27 -1.16
N GLY A 90 -1.21 -0.26 -0.62
CA GLY A 90 -1.04 -0.46 0.81
C GLY A 90 -0.69 0.84 1.57
N PRO A 91 -0.62 0.76 2.90
CA PRO A 91 -0.79 -0.44 3.72
C PRO A 91 -2.24 -0.90 3.84
N THR A 92 -3.21 0.02 3.79
CA THR A 92 -4.64 -0.27 3.88
C THR A 92 -5.42 0.52 2.83
N SER A 93 -6.61 0.05 2.48
CA SER A 93 -7.56 0.86 1.73
C SER A 93 -9.01 0.49 2.06
N VAL A 94 -9.91 1.47 1.91
CA VAL A 94 -11.35 1.25 1.96
C VAL A 94 -11.92 1.67 0.62
N THR A 95 -12.43 0.70 -0.13
CA THR A 95 -13.01 0.93 -1.46
C THR A 95 -14.52 0.75 -1.38
N THR A 96 -15.27 1.70 -1.91
CA THR A 96 -16.73 1.67 -1.92
C THR A 96 -17.23 1.96 -3.33
N VAL A 97 -18.34 1.32 -3.71
CA VAL A 97 -19.01 1.56 -4.99
C VAL A 97 -20.52 1.41 -4.84
N GLU A 98 -21.28 2.16 -5.62
CA GLU A 98 -22.72 1.97 -5.81
C GLU A 98 -22.95 0.93 -6.92
N LEU A 99 -23.80 -0.05 -6.65
CA LEU A 99 -24.23 -1.05 -7.61
C LEU A 99 -25.73 -0.92 -7.87
N TYR A 100 -26.13 -0.75 -9.11
CA TYR A 100 -27.51 -0.69 -9.58
C TYR A 100 -27.90 -2.01 -10.26
N THR A 101 -28.97 -2.65 -9.76
CA THR A 101 -29.37 -4.02 -10.10
C THR A 101 -30.57 -4.13 -11.05
N LYS A 102 -31.24 -3.01 -11.37
CA LYS A 102 -32.48 -3.00 -12.18
C LYS A 102 -32.34 -3.68 -13.54
N GLY A 103 -31.15 -3.62 -14.14
CA GLY A 103 -30.86 -4.23 -15.44
C GLY A 103 -30.49 -5.71 -15.39
N MET A 104 -30.30 -6.30 -14.23
CA MET A 104 -29.88 -7.69 -14.06
C MET A 104 -31.00 -8.65 -14.45
N LYS A 105 -30.61 -9.78 -15.04
CA LYS A 105 -31.47 -10.90 -15.44
C LYS A 105 -31.10 -12.16 -14.67
N ASP A 106 -31.90 -13.22 -14.85
CA ASP A 106 -31.66 -14.51 -14.23
C ASP A 106 -30.25 -15.04 -14.54
N GLY A 107 -29.54 -15.44 -13.50
CA GLY A 107 -28.16 -15.91 -13.54
C GLY A 107 -27.10 -14.79 -13.52
N ASP A 108 -27.47 -13.52 -13.48
CA ASP A 108 -26.50 -12.43 -13.41
C ASP A 108 -25.88 -12.31 -12.02
N VAL A 109 -24.59 -12.08 -12.02
CA VAL A 109 -23.76 -11.81 -10.84
C VAL A 109 -23.01 -10.50 -11.10
N ALA A 110 -23.13 -9.53 -10.20
CA ALA A 110 -22.39 -8.28 -10.33
C ALA A 110 -21.94 -7.76 -8.97
N GLY A 111 -20.77 -7.10 -8.91
CA GLY A 111 -20.27 -6.64 -7.63
C GLY A 111 -18.89 -6.01 -7.64
N LEU A 112 -18.33 -5.94 -6.43
CA LEU A 112 -16.98 -5.47 -6.12
C LEU A 112 -16.11 -6.64 -5.68
N GLY A 113 -15.00 -6.86 -6.37
CA GLY A 113 -14.06 -7.95 -6.06
C GLY A 113 -12.67 -7.45 -5.71
N ASN A 114 -11.90 -8.37 -5.17
CA ASN A 114 -10.46 -8.30 -5.09
C ASN A 114 -9.89 -9.43 -5.95
N ILE A 115 -9.36 -9.05 -7.12
CA ILE A 115 -8.77 -10.01 -8.04
C ILE A 115 -7.31 -10.21 -7.70
N ASN A 116 -6.99 -11.43 -7.41
CA ASN A 116 -5.68 -12.05 -7.35
C ASN A 116 -5.92 -13.56 -7.54
N VAL A 117 -4.96 -14.39 -7.22
CA VAL A 117 -5.16 -15.83 -7.04
C VAL A 117 -4.74 -16.16 -5.60
N PRO A 118 -5.69 -16.48 -4.72
CA PRO A 118 -7.15 -16.58 -4.89
C PRO A 118 -7.87 -15.24 -5.06
N CYS A 119 -9.04 -15.24 -5.69
CA CYS A 119 -9.92 -14.09 -5.75
C CYS A 119 -11.02 -14.15 -4.68
N SER A 120 -11.57 -12.99 -4.36
CA SER A 120 -12.75 -12.88 -3.51
C SER A 120 -13.64 -11.71 -3.97
N TRP A 121 -14.91 -11.73 -3.61
CA TRP A 121 -15.83 -10.67 -4.00
C TRP A 121 -17.06 -10.59 -3.10
N ILE A 122 -17.69 -9.42 -3.08
CA ILE A 122 -19.05 -9.18 -2.62
C ILE A 122 -19.89 -8.72 -3.81
N GLY A 123 -21.11 -9.24 -3.94
CA GLY A 123 -21.96 -8.88 -5.08
C GLY A 123 -23.38 -9.39 -4.97
N VAL A 124 -24.23 -8.91 -5.85
CA VAL A 124 -25.63 -9.34 -5.97
C VAL A 124 -25.73 -10.42 -7.05
N VAL A 125 -26.43 -11.49 -6.71
CA VAL A 125 -26.78 -12.58 -7.61
C VAL A 125 -28.28 -12.56 -7.83
N LYS A 126 -28.71 -12.64 -9.09
CA LYS A 126 -30.14 -12.73 -9.46
C LYS A 126 -30.48 -14.14 -9.90
N ASP A 127 -31.32 -14.80 -9.13
CA ASP A 127 -31.87 -16.11 -9.42
C ASP A 127 -33.39 -16.00 -9.62
N GLY A 128 -33.85 -16.09 -10.86
CA GLY A 128 -35.22 -15.84 -11.24
C GLY A 128 -35.65 -14.40 -10.87
N LYS A 129 -36.56 -14.29 -9.90
CA LYS A 129 -37.03 -13.00 -9.35
C LYS A 129 -36.31 -12.60 -8.07
N THR A 130 -35.50 -13.47 -7.49
CA THR A 130 -34.84 -13.27 -6.20
C THR A 130 -33.47 -12.60 -6.40
N LEU A 131 -33.19 -11.59 -5.56
CA LEU A 131 -31.86 -11.01 -5.40
C LEU A 131 -31.26 -11.52 -4.10
N THR A 132 -30.02 -11.98 -4.15
CA THR A 132 -29.24 -12.34 -2.96
C THR A 132 -27.92 -11.60 -2.99
N LEU A 133 -27.49 -11.07 -1.84
CA LEU A 133 -26.16 -10.57 -1.64
C LEU A 133 -25.27 -11.74 -1.24
N ARG A 134 -24.15 -11.89 -1.92
CA ARG A 134 -23.18 -12.97 -1.66
C ARG A 134 -21.80 -12.40 -1.45
N CYS A 135 -21.07 -13.00 -0.53
CA CYS A 135 -19.64 -12.82 -0.36
C CYS A 135 -18.96 -14.17 -0.63
N PHE A 136 -18.01 -14.20 -1.54
CA PHE A 136 -17.35 -15.41 -2.03
C PHE A 136 -15.84 -15.33 -1.86
N GLU A 137 -15.24 -16.46 -1.51
CA GLU A 137 -13.80 -16.68 -1.43
C GLU A 137 -13.40 -17.93 -2.22
N GLN A 138 -12.50 -17.78 -3.18
CA GLN A 138 -12.07 -18.87 -4.05
C GLN A 138 -11.23 -19.92 -3.33
N LEU A 139 -10.40 -19.56 -2.35
CA LEU A 139 -9.46 -20.47 -1.71
C LEU A 139 -10.16 -21.66 -1.02
N THR A 140 -11.24 -21.36 -0.30
CA THR A 140 -12.03 -22.36 0.43
C THR A 140 -13.34 -22.70 -0.31
N ASN A 141 -13.62 -22.01 -1.40
CA ASN A 141 -14.91 -22.06 -2.10
C ASN A 141 -16.08 -21.71 -1.16
N ASP A 142 -15.82 -20.89 -0.15
CA ASP A 142 -16.78 -20.48 0.86
C ASP A 142 -17.68 -19.37 0.33
N THR A 143 -18.96 -19.45 0.64
CA THR A 143 -19.95 -18.46 0.20
C THR A 143 -20.90 -18.13 1.34
N VAL A 144 -20.85 -16.87 1.76
CA VAL A 144 -21.83 -16.31 2.71
C VAL A 144 -22.91 -15.58 1.93
N ILE A 145 -24.16 -15.92 2.23
CA ILE A 145 -25.34 -15.41 1.50
C ILE A 145 -26.24 -14.67 2.48
N VAL A 146 -26.66 -13.48 2.08
CA VAL A 146 -27.71 -12.70 2.76
C VAL A 146 -28.77 -12.35 1.74
N SER A 147 -30.03 -12.58 2.09
CA SER A 147 -31.16 -12.12 1.26
C SER A 147 -31.25 -10.60 1.27
N VAL A 148 -31.36 -10.00 0.10
CA VAL A 148 -31.62 -8.56 -0.03
C VAL A 148 -33.04 -8.33 -0.45
N PRO A 149 -33.68 -7.19 -0.10
CA PRO A 149 -35.02 -6.85 -0.57
C PRO A 149 -35.11 -6.90 -2.10
N ALA A 150 -36.19 -7.48 -2.63
CA ALA A 150 -36.42 -7.48 -4.07
C ALA A 150 -36.52 -6.07 -4.67
N ASP A 151 -37.01 -5.13 -3.86
CA ASP A 151 -37.12 -3.70 -4.17
C ASP A 151 -36.08 -2.92 -3.38
N LEU A 152 -34.83 -3.03 -3.82
CA LEU A 152 -33.77 -2.16 -3.26
C LEU A 152 -34.17 -0.68 -3.49
N PRO A 153 -33.97 0.22 -2.50
CA PRO A 153 -34.24 1.65 -2.67
C PRO A 153 -33.54 2.18 -3.93
N GLY A 154 -34.33 2.62 -4.92
CA GLY A 154 -33.77 2.99 -6.24
C GLY A 154 -33.17 1.85 -7.05
N GLY A 155 -33.26 0.59 -6.62
CA GLY A 155 -32.56 -0.57 -7.19
C GLY A 155 -31.07 -0.59 -6.91
N LYS A 156 -30.61 0.06 -5.82
CA LYS A 156 -29.22 0.35 -5.50
C LYS A 156 -28.78 -0.32 -4.20
N ILE A 157 -27.53 -0.73 -4.15
CA ILE A 157 -26.81 -1.18 -2.96
C ILE A 157 -25.38 -0.64 -2.99
N TYR A 158 -24.83 -0.35 -1.83
CA TYR A 158 -23.43 0.05 -1.66
C TYR A 158 -22.61 -1.14 -1.24
N LEU A 159 -21.51 -1.38 -1.95
CA LEU A 159 -20.57 -2.46 -1.67
C LEU A 159 -19.23 -1.87 -1.23
N ARG A 160 -18.61 -2.48 -0.22
CA ARG A 160 -17.36 -2.02 0.35
C ARG A 160 -16.36 -3.16 0.50
N CYS A 161 -15.10 -2.90 0.14
CA CYS A 161 -13.96 -3.74 0.43
C CYS A 161 -12.99 -3.00 1.35
N ILE A 162 -12.65 -3.60 2.48
CA ILE A 162 -11.70 -3.09 3.47
C ILE A 162 -10.46 -3.98 3.38
N GLY A 163 -9.38 -3.43 2.82
CA GLY A 163 -8.12 -4.13 2.63
C GLY A 163 -7.08 -3.75 3.68
N ASP A 164 -6.42 -4.75 4.24
CA ASP A 164 -5.22 -4.64 5.06
C ASP A 164 -4.11 -5.43 4.38
N TYR A 165 -3.29 -4.73 3.61
CA TYR A 165 -2.27 -5.36 2.76
C TYR A 165 -0.96 -5.63 3.50
N ASP A 166 -0.75 -5.02 4.67
CA ASP A 166 0.36 -5.38 5.56
C ASP A 166 0.17 -6.79 6.15
N ASN A 167 -1.10 -7.16 6.43
CA ASN A 167 -1.46 -8.49 6.93
C ASN A 167 -2.00 -9.42 5.84
N ASN A 168 -1.99 -9.00 4.56
CA ASN A 168 -2.49 -9.76 3.42
C ASN A 168 -3.92 -10.26 3.61
N GLN A 169 -4.84 -9.38 3.95
CA GLN A 169 -6.22 -9.74 4.20
C GLN A 169 -7.20 -8.64 3.74
N ALA A 170 -8.44 -9.05 3.46
CA ALA A 170 -9.54 -8.15 3.13
C ALA A 170 -10.84 -8.61 3.78
N GLN A 171 -11.75 -7.67 3.99
CA GLN A 171 -13.10 -7.94 4.48
C GLN A 171 -14.11 -7.14 3.66
N TYR A 172 -15.32 -7.67 3.54
CA TYR A 172 -16.38 -7.02 2.78
C TYR A 172 -17.51 -6.53 3.66
N ALA A 173 -18.15 -5.44 3.22
CA ALA A 173 -19.32 -4.87 3.86
C ALA A 173 -20.30 -4.36 2.80
N TYR A 174 -21.53 -4.15 3.21
CA TYR A 174 -22.59 -3.59 2.37
C TYR A 174 -23.43 -2.58 3.15
N SER A 175 -24.14 -1.72 2.41
CA SER A 175 -25.12 -0.80 2.96
C SER A 175 -26.27 -0.59 1.99
N PHE A 176 -27.46 -0.32 2.54
CA PHE A 176 -28.64 0.05 1.74
C PHE A 176 -28.83 1.56 1.65
N ASP A 177 -28.24 2.33 2.55
CA ASP A 177 -28.38 3.79 2.65
C ASP A 177 -27.09 4.56 2.32
N GLY A 178 -25.93 3.87 2.27
CA GLY A 178 -24.62 4.46 2.03
C GLY A 178 -23.87 4.90 3.29
N ASP A 179 -24.55 4.95 4.43
CA ASP A 179 -23.98 5.42 5.70
C ASP A 179 -23.74 4.28 6.67
N ASN A 180 -24.72 3.39 6.84
CA ASN A 180 -24.66 2.28 7.79
C ASN A 180 -24.21 0.99 7.11
N TYR A 181 -22.98 0.55 7.41
CA TYR A 181 -22.39 -0.64 6.79
C TYR A 181 -22.42 -1.85 7.71
N SER A 182 -22.89 -2.98 7.17
CA SER A 182 -22.85 -4.30 7.81
C SER A 182 -21.80 -5.16 7.18
N MET A 183 -20.96 -5.81 8.00
CA MET A 183 -19.97 -6.76 7.51
C MET A 183 -20.63 -8.02 6.95
N LEU A 184 -20.06 -8.58 5.88
CA LEU A 184 -20.49 -9.82 5.28
C LEU A 184 -19.29 -10.74 5.04
N GLY A 185 -19.41 -11.97 5.54
CA GLY A 185 -18.31 -12.95 5.45
C GLY A 185 -17.24 -12.73 6.52
N ARG A 186 -16.19 -13.50 6.41
CA ARG A 186 -15.03 -13.45 7.30
C ARG A 186 -13.92 -12.58 6.72
N MET A 187 -12.87 -12.35 7.50
CA MET A 187 -11.61 -11.82 6.99
C MET A 187 -11.00 -12.84 6.00
N MET A 188 -10.75 -12.40 4.78
CA MET A 188 -10.28 -13.25 3.67
C MET A 188 -8.79 -13.05 3.43
N PRO A 189 -8.01 -14.13 3.31
CA PRO A 189 -6.58 -14.04 3.00
C PRO A 189 -6.36 -13.56 1.56
N LEU A 190 -5.37 -12.68 1.39
CA LEU A 190 -4.88 -12.19 0.11
C LEU A 190 -3.49 -12.80 -0.15
N THR A 191 -3.43 -14.11 -0.30
CA THR A 191 -2.17 -14.83 -0.42
C THR A 191 -1.47 -14.50 -1.73
N TYR A 192 -0.19 -14.11 -1.66
CA TYR A 192 0.64 -13.98 -2.86
C TYR A 192 0.94 -15.36 -3.44
N GLN A 193 0.79 -15.50 -4.75
CA GLN A 193 1.15 -16.72 -5.48
C GLN A 193 1.94 -16.38 -6.73
N LEU A 194 2.96 -17.18 -7.04
CA LEU A 194 3.83 -16.99 -8.21
C LEU A 194 3.09 -17.09 -9.56
N ILE A 195 1.92 -17.69 -9.60
CA ILE A 195 1.10 -17.76 -10.81
C ILE A 195 0.41 -16.45 -11.18
N SER A 196 0.44 -15.47 -10.26
CA SER A 196 -0.14 -14.14 -10.48
C SER A 196 0.86 -13.05 -10.12
N PHE A 197 1.54 -12.50 -11.10
CA PHE A 197 2.50 -11.40 -10.92
C PHE A 197 1.86 -10.01 -10.85
N GLN A 198 0.53 -9.93 -10.88
CA GLN A 198 -0.16 -8.65 -11.00
C GLN A 198 -0.44 -7.97 -9.67
N GLY A 199 -0.36 -8.69 -8.56
CA GLY A 199 -0.84 -8.25 -7.25
C GLY A 199 -2.35 -8.10 -7.19
N SER A 200 -2.87 -7.77 -6.02
CA SER A 200 -4.31 -7.57 -5.80
C SER A 200 -4.84 -6.33 -6.53
N ARG A 201 -6.09 -6.44 -7.02
CA ARG A 201 -6.80 -5.36 -7.71
C ARG A 201 -8.24 -5.28 -7.24
N HIS A 202 -8.73 -4.09 -6.99
CA HIS A 202 -10.17 -3.85 -6.91
C HIS A 202 -10.79 -4.12 -8.29
N ALA A 203 -11.93 -4.76 -8.31
CA ALA A 203 -12.59 -5.18 -9.56
C ALA A 203 -14.08 -4.85 -9.56
N LEU A 204 -14.55 -4.20 -10.60
CA LEU A 204 -15.97 -4.05 -10.93
C LEU A 204 -16.30 -5.07 -12.02
N PHE A 205 -17.32 -5.89 -11.78
CA PHE A 205 -17.62 -7.00 -12.67
C PHE A 205 -19.12 -7.26 -12.82
N ALA A 206 -19.50 -7.83 -13.97
CA ALA A 206 -20.81 -8.42 -14.21
C ALA A 206 -20.66 -9.63 -15.14
N PHE A 207 -21.24 -10.79 -14.76
CA PHE A 207 -21.25 -11.97 -15.58
C PHE A 207 -22.53 -12.80 -15.34
N ASN A 208 -22.82 -13.75 -16.24
CA ASN A 208 -23.94 -14.67 -16.05
C ASN A 208 -23.43 -16.09 -15.77
N HIS A 209 -23.64 -16.56 -14.53
CA HIS A 209 -23.14 -17.85 -14.08
C HIS A 209 -23.93 -19.07 -14.62
N LYS A 210 -25.11 -18.84 -15.20
CA LYS A 210 -25.94 -19.90 -15.84
C LYS A 210 -25.62 -20.07 -17.31
N GLY A 211 -24.67 -19.33 -17.87
CA GLY A 211 -24.33 -19.39 -19.29
C GLY A 211 -25.36 -18.73 -20.20
N LEU A 212 -26.30 -17.95 -19.65
CA LEU A 212 -27.38 -17.32 -20.42
C LEU A 212 -26.92 -15.95 -20.97
N LYS A 213 -27.67 -15.43 -21.95
CA LYS A 213 -27.58 -14.05 -22.34
C LYS A 213 -28.13 -13.19 -21.20
N GLY A 214 -27.23 -12.63 -20.40
CA GLY A 214 -27.56 -11.83 -19.24
C GLY A 214 -28.16 -10.47 -19.56
N GLY A 215 -28.45 -9.72 -18.52
CA GLY A 215 -28.78 -8.30 -18.56
C GLY A 215 -27.54 -7.43 -18.42
N TYR A 216 -27.63 -6.45 -17.55
CA TYR A 216 -26.52 -5.55 -17.21
C TYR A 216 -26.61 -5.10 -15.76
N ALA A 217 -25.48 -4.74 -15.20
CA ALA A 217 -25.35 -4.00 -13.96
C ALA A 217 -24.74 -2.62 -14.25
N GLU A 218 -25.05 -1.65 -13.40
CA GLU A 218 -24.46 -0.31 -13.49
C GLU A 218 -23.73 0.00 -12.18
N PHE A 219 -22.63 0.75 -12.31
CA PHE A 219 -21.79 1.16 -11.19
C PHE A 219 -21.61 2.66 -11.21
N ASP A 220 -21.55 3.26 -10.01
CA ASP A 220 -21.29 4.68 -9.83
C ASP A 220 -20.51 4.93 -8.53
N ASN A 221 -20.01 6.16 -8.36
CA ASN A 221 -19.37 6.64 -7.14
C ASN A 221 -18.33 5.66 -6.57
N PHE A 222 -17.44 5.18 -7.43
CA PHE A 222 -16.31 4.38 -6.96
C PHE A 222 -15.32 5.27 -6.20
N THR A 223 -15.14 4.98 -4.92
CA THR A 223 -14.23 5.72 -4.05
C THR A 223 -13.19 4.81 -3.43
N VAL A 224 -11.96 5.32 -3.30
CA VAL A 224 -10.87 4.65 -2.60
C VAL A 224 -10.31 5.60 -1.56
N VAL A 225 -10.42 5.22 -0.29
CA VAL A 225 -9.77 5.90 0.83
C VAL A 225 -8.53 5.10 1.20
N GLU A 226 -7.39 5.71 1.10
CA GLU A 226 -6.08 5.10 1.37
C GLU A 226 -5.18 6.09 2.11
N PRO A 227 -4.25 5.63 2.95
CA PRO A 227 -3.23 6.51 3.52
C PRO A 227 -2.40 7.11 2.39
N LYS A 228 -2.18 8.41 2.48
CA LYS A 228 -1.30 9.12 1.54
C LYS A 228 -0.06 9.57 2.28
N ALA A 229 1.10 9.38 1.68
CA ALA A 229 2.33 9.92 2.23
C ALA A 229 2.19 11.46 2.34
N ASP A 230 2.30 11.99 3.53
CA ASP A 230 2.43 13.43 3.74
C ASP A 230 3.88 13.84 3.41
N ARG A 231 4.07 14.29 2.18
CA ARG A 231 5.39 14.75 1.71
C ARG A 231 5.69 16.20 2.12
N SER A 232 4.76 16.90 2.76
CA SER A 232 4.99 18.25 3.28
C SER A 232 5.92 18.24 4.49
N LYS A 233 6.01 17.12 5.18
CA LYS A 233 6.90 16.88 6.33
C LYS A 233 8.01 15.90 5.98
N ASN A 234 8.52 16.00 4.77
CA ASN A 234 9.69 15.24 4.33
C ASN A 234 10.85 15.47 5.30
N ILE A 235 11.95 14.91 5.04
CA ILE A 235 13.15 14.90 5.87
C ILE A 235 13.28 16.18 6.74
N PRO A 236 13.36 16.05 8.06
CA PRO A 236 13.38 17.19 8.97
C PRO A 236 14.76 17.87 9.02
N TYR A 237 15.22 18.35 7.86
CA TYR A 237 16.52 19.02 7.74
C TYR A 237 16.67 20.19 8.71
N GLY A 238 17.81 20.25 9.38
CA GLY A 238 18.14 21.28 10.35
C GLY A 238 17.47 21.13 11.72
N LYS A 239 16.46 20.27 11.84
CA LYS A 239 15.76 20.01 13.10
C LYS A 239 16.52 19.04 13.98
N THR A 240 16.25 19.12 15.28
CA THR A 240 16.70 18.15 16.28
C THR A 240 15.52 17.25 16.65
N ILE A 241 15.66 15.97 16.40
CA ILE A 241 14.60 14.98 16.51
C ILE A 241 14.98 13.82 17.42
N ARG A 242 13.98 13.11 17.91
CA ARG A 242 14.10 11.74 18.45
C ARG A 242 13.79 10.75 17.33
N ILE A 243 14.54 9.68 17.26
CA ILE A 243 14.35 8.60 16.29
C ILE A 243 13.83 7.39 17.06
N ILE A 244 12.57 7.02 16.84
CA ILE A 244 11.89 5.94 17.57
C ILE A 244 11.78 4.72 16.67
N ASN A 245 12.27 3.59 17.12
CA ASN A 245 12.17 2.33 16.42
C ASN A 245 10.73 1.78 16.49
N LYS A 246 10.12 1.46 15.37
CA LYS A 246 8.71 0.99 15.31
C LYS A 246 8.52 -0.41 15.88
N ALA A 247 9.54 -1.27 15.83
CA ALA A 247 9.45 -2.64 16.34
C ALA A 247 9.54 -2.70 17.88
N THR A 248 10.32 -1.80 18.49
CA THR A 248 10.56 -1.81 19.94
C THR A 248 9.85 -0.69 20.69
N ASN A 249 9.46 0.36 19.96
CA ASN A 249 8.96 1.62 20.49
C ASN A 249 9.98 2.35 21.39
N HIS A 250 11.27 2.05 21.26
CA HIS A 250 12.35 2.69 21.98
C HIS A 250 13.07 3.75 21.13
N PRO A 251 13.58 4.83 21.74
CA PRO A 251 14.40 5.80 21.03
C PRO A 251 15.80 5.26 20.75
N ALA A 252 16.37 5.68 19.63
CA ALA A 252 17.80 5.57 19.39
C ALA A 252 18.57 6.47 20.39
N ILE A 253 19.66 5.96 20.97
CA ILE A 253 20.45 6.62 22.01
C ILE A 253 21.91 6.63 21.64
N ALA A 254 22.53 7.81 21.70
CA ALA A 254 23.97 7.99 21.57
C ALA A 254 24.66 7.79 22.91
N LEU A 255 25.25 6.64 23.17
CA LEU A 255 25.98 6.39 24.40
C LEU A 255 27.34 7.04 24.43
N LYS A 256 27.83 7.35 25.65
CA LYS A 256 29.17 7.91 25.85
C LYS A 256 30.30 7.00 25.36
N HIS A 257 30.03 5.69 25.32
CA HIS A 257 31.01 4.66 24.88
C HIS A 257 31.13 4.54 23.36
N GLY A 258 30.43 5.38 22.59
CA GLY A 258 30.60 5.41 21.15
C GLY A 258 29.72 4.44 20.36
N LEU A 259 28.71 3.85 20.98
CA LEU A 259 27.75 2.98 20.32
C LEU A 259 26.37 3.61 20.25
N LEU A 260 25.65 3.35 19.16
CA LEU A 260 24.24 3.68 19.03
C LEU A 260 23.41 2.50 19.55
N HIS A 261 22.46 2.80 20.42
CA HIS A 261 21.60 1.79 21.03
C HIS A 261 20.13 2.12 20.83
N ASP A 262 19.29 1.11 20.89
CA ASP A 262 17.83 1.18 20.93
C ASP A 262 17.38 0.66 22.31
N THR A 263 17.12 1.58 23.24
CA THR A 263 16.74 1.22 24.61
C THR A 263 15.88 2.29 25.26
N HIS A 264 15.19 1.92 26.33
CA HIS A 264 14.36 2.86 27.07
C HIS A 264 15.23 3.77 27.93
N VAL A 265 15.11 5.07 27.71
CA VAL A 265 15.60 6.13 28.59
C VAL A 265 14.51 7.15 28.82
N GLY A 266 14.57 7.85 29.95
CA GLY A 266 13.60 8.90 30.26
C GLY A 266 13.47 9.93 29.13
N ASP A 267 12.27 10.42 28.93
CA ASP A 267 11.86 11.24 27.76
C ASP A 267 12.64 12.54 27.53
N ASN A 268 13.36 13.01 28.53
CA ASN A 268 14.15 14.27 28.46
C ASN A 268 15.65 14.06 28.26
N SER A 269 16.10 12.85 27.96
CA SER A 269 17.52 12.59 27.76
C SER A 269 18.05 13.26 26.49
N SER A 270 19.07 14.10 26.62
CA SER A 270 19.77 14.69 25.46
C SER A 270 20.42 13.61 24.57
N LEU A 271 20.69 12.44 25.11
CA LEU A 271 21.27 11.30 24.39
C LEU A 271 20.33 10.75 23.30
N THR A 272 19.03 11.07 23.37
CA THR A 272 18.02 10.65 22.36
C THR A 272 17.83 11.67 21.24
N ARG A 273 18.55 12.80 21.28
CA ARG A 273 18.37 13.92 20.35
C ARG A 273 19.44 13.91 19.25
N PHE A 274 18.97 13.95 18.02
CA PHE A 274 19.81 13.98 16.82
C PHE A 274 19.42 15.17 15.93
N LYS A 275 20.39 16.01 15.60
CA LYS A 275 20.21 17.04 14.58
C LYS A 275 20.38 16.41 13.20
N VAL A 276 19.40 16.61 12.32
CA VAL A 276 19.41 16.12 10.95
C VAL A 276 20.11 17.12 10.05
N THR A 277 21.28 16.75 9.56
CA THR A 277 22.08 17.59 8.66
C THR A 277 21.80 17.20 7.21
N ASP A 278 21.48 18.19 6.37
CA ASP A 278 21.27 17.98 4.93
C ASP A 278 22.60 17.67 4.23
N CYS A 279 22.66 16.55 3.55
CA CYS A 279 23.77 16.13 2.68
C CYS A 279 23.37 16.14 1.19
N GLY A 280 22.23 16.72 0.86
CA GLY A 280 21.68 16.81 -0.50
C GLY A 280 21.02 15.53 -1.02
N GLN A 281 20.07 15.67 -1.92
CA GLN A 281 19.41 14.57 -2.63
C GLN A 281 18.75 13.51 -1.71
N GLY A 282 18.10 13.92 -0.63
CA GLY A 282 17.45 13.00 0.32
C GLY A 282 18.42 12.29 1.26
N ARG A 283 19.67 12.76 1.33
CA ARG A 283 20.70 12.21 2.21
C ARG A 283 20.85 13.04 3.47
N VAL A 284 21.14 12.38 4.57
CA VAL A 284 21.30 13.02 5.88
C VAL A 284 22.53 12.50 6.60
N ALA A 285 23.11 13.34 7.44
CA ALA A 285 23.98 12.94 8.53
C ALA A 285 23.28 13.24 9.86
N LEU A 286 23.53 12.42 10.87
CA LEU A 286 22.95 12.55 12.19
C LEU A 286 24.00 13.03 13.18
N GLN A 287 23.77 14.23 13.77
CA GLN A 287 24.63 14.78 14.79
C GLN A 287 23.97 14.63 16.17
N CYS A 288 24.70 14.04 17.11
CA CYS A 288 24.27 13.89 18.50
C CYS A 288 24.29 15.23 19.26
N ALA A 289 23.59 15.32 20.37
CA ALA A 289 23.53 16.51 21.21
C ALA A 289 24.91 16.95 21.76
N ASP A 290 25.84 16.02 21.90
CA ASP A 290 27.24 16.29 22.34
C ASP A 290 28.18 16.71 21.18
N GLY A 291 27.65 16.93 19.99
CA GLY A 291 28.38 17.36 18.79
C GLY A 291 29.01 16.24 17.97
N ARG A 292 29.02 15.01 18.43
CA ARG A 292 29.50 13.86 17.66
C ARG A 292 28.52 13.53 16.53
N TYR A 293 29.01 12.84 15.51
CA TYR A 293 28.20 12.34 14.37
C TYR A 293 28.16 10.81 14.38
N VAL A 294 27.03 10.26 13.96
CA VAL A 294 26.93 8.82 13.69
C VAL A 294 27.88 8.46 12.55
N LYS A 295 28.70 7.43 12.76
CA LYS A 295 29.67 6.90 11.79
C LYS A 295 29.49 5.40 11.66
N VAL A 296 29.64 4.91 10.44
CA VAL A 296 29.63 3.47 10.13
C VAL A 296 31.06 3.00 9.88
N TYR A 297 31.46 1.92 10.53
CA TYR A 297 32.71 1.21 10.33
C TYR A 297 32.45 -0.13 9.63
N GLY A 298 33.35 -0.54 8.74
CA GLY A 298 33.28 -1.84 8.11
C GLY A 298 32.07 -2.07 7.19
N ASP A 299 31.75 -3.33 6.98
CA ASP A 299 30.76 -3.81 6.01
C ASP A 299 29.41 -4.22 6.65
N GLY A 300 29.13 -3.75 7.86
CA GLY A 300 27.89 -4.01 8.58
C GLY A 300 27.99 -5.25 9.46
N LEU A 301 29.09 -5.44 10.14
CA LEU A 301 29.23 -6.36 11.27
C LEU A 301 28.68 -5.73 12.55
N PRO A 302 28.32 -6.54 13.56
CA PRO A 302 27.90 -6.04 14.86
C PRO A 302 28.89 -5.04 15.47
N GLY A 303 28.38 -3.89 15.93
CA GLY A 303 29.19 -2.84 16.53
C GLY A 303 29.82 -1.87 15.52
N ASP A 304 29.46 -1.94 14.25
CA ASP A 304 29.96 -1.03 13.22
C ASP A 304 29.35 0.37 13.28
N VAL A 305 28.24 0.55 14.02
CA VAL A 305 27.61 1.86 14.20
C VAL A 305 28.18 2.54 15.45
N ARG A 306 28.99 3.57 15.24
CA ARG A 306 29.69 4.32 16.30
C ARG A 306 29.57 5.83 16.07
N PHE A 307 30.49 6.59 16.66
CA PHE A 307 30.52 8.05 16.54
C PHE A 307 31.90 8.58 16.16
N THR A 308 31.90 9.77 15.57
CA THR A 308 33.10 10.54 15.25
C THR A 308 32.89 12.02 15.60
N THR A 309 33.94 12.73 15.95
CA THR A 309 33.94 14.17 16.08
C THR A 309 34.24 14.93 14.79
N ASN A 310 34.71 14.15 13.76
CA ASN A 310 35.02 14.71 12.45
C ASN A 310 33.77 14.65 11.54
N PRO A 311 33.17 15.78 11.17
CA PRO A 311 31.98 15.81 10.33
C PRO A 311 32.21 15.22 8.92
N LYS A 312 33.45 15.21 8.41
CA LYS A 312 33.80 14.59 7.12
C LYS A 312 33.74 13.06 7.14
N GLU A 313 33.78 12.47 8.32
CA GLU A 313 33.69 11.03 8.53
C GLU A 313 32.29 10.58 8.97
N ALA A 314 31.35 11.52 9.09
CA ALA A 314 29.97 11.20 9.40
C ALA A 314 29.38 10.27 8.34
N GLU A 315 28.60 9.30 8.79
CA GLU A 315 27.84 8.47 7.85
C GLU A 315 26.83 9.31 7.10
N THR A 316 26.72 9.05 5.81
CA THR A 316 25.67 9.59 4.97
C THR A 316 24.62 8.53 4.76
N PHE A 317 23.45 8.74 5.36
CA PHE A 317 22.30 7.89 5.16
C PHE A 317 21.41 8.42 4.06
N LEU A 318 20.88 7.54 3.21
CA LEU A 318 19.73 7.89 2.39
C LEU A 318 18.47 7.76 3.25
N TRP A 319 17.76 8.87 3.42
CA TRP A 319 16.47 8.90 4.07
C TRP A 319 15.40 8.36 3.12
N GLN A 320 14.73 7.31 3.50
CA GLN A 320 13.64 6.74 2.72
C GLN A 320 12.33 6.92 3.47
N ASP A 321 11.45 7.77 2.92
CA ASP A 321 10.11 7.93 3.46
C ASP A 321 9.29 6.65 3.30
N TYR A 322 8.53 6.37 4.32
CA TYR A 322 7.48 5.37 4.37
C TYR A 322 6.13 6.06 4.52
N LEU A 323 5.04 5.30 4.52
CA LEU A 323 3.73 5.87 4.83
C LEU A 323 3.66 6.28 6.31
N ASP A 324 2.77 7.23 6.64
CA ASP A 324 2.48 7.70 8.00
C ASP A 324 3.67 8.30 8.76
N HIS A 325 4.55 9.02 8.04
CA HIS A 325 5.78 9.64 8.60
C HIS A 325 6.82 8.64 9.11
N ASP A 326 6.65 7.38 8.80
CA ASP A 326 7.68 6.39 9.04
C ASP A 326 8.82 6.56 8.03
N PHE A 327 10.02 6.15 8.40
CA PHE A 327 11.19 6.25 7.54
C PHE A 327 12.21 5.13 7.81
N MET A 328 13.13 4.97 6.88
CA MET A 328 14.28 4.09 6.99
C MET A 328 15.56 4.84 6.65
N LEU A 329 16.67 4.41 7.23
CA LEU A 329 18.00 4.97 6.98
C LEU A 329 18.89 3.92 6.32
N LEU A 330 19.18 4.12 5.03
CA LEU A 330 20.11 3.28 4.28
C LEU A 330 21.51 3.88 4.36
N SER A 331 22.47 3.17 4.96
CA SER A 331 23.88 3.56 4.95
C SER A 331 24.43 3.52 3.52
N LEU A 332 25.07 4.59 3.10
CA LEU A 332 25.72 4.66 1.78
C LEU A 332 27.07 3.96 1.76
N LYS A 333 27.64 3.67 2.92
CA LYS A 333 28.92 2.96 3.02
C LYS A 333 28.79 1.47 2.78
N ASN A 334 27.82 0.80 3.43
CA ASN A 334 27.67 -0.65 3.35
C ASN A 334 26.40 -1.12 2.66
N HIS A 335 25.51 -0.20 2.24
CA HIS A 335 24.24 -0.47 1.55
C HIS A 335 23.25 -1.33 2.36
N LYS A 336 23.31 -1.22 3.69
CA LYS A 336 22.39 -1.88 4.61
C LYS A 336 21.55 -0.85 5.37
N TYR A 337 20.38 -1.28 5.83
CA TYR A 337 19.51 -0.43 6.64
C TYR A 337 19.93 -0.42 8.10
N LEU A 338 20.01 0.77 8.68
CA LEU A 338 20.16 0.92 10.12
C LEU A 338 18.93 0.34 10.81
N GLY A 339 19.13 -0.39 11.90
CA GLY A 339 18.03 -0.97 12.66
C GLY A 339 18.52 -1.82 13.81
N LYS A 340 17.62 -2.58 14.41
CA LYS A 340 17.95 -3.54 15.46
C LYS A 340 18.47 -4.82 14.80
N SER A 341 19.70 -5.21 15.15
CA SER A 341 20.21 -6.50 14.68
C SER A 341 19.63 -7.66 15.49
N PRO A 342 19.03 -8.66 14.83
CA PRO A 342 18.53 -9.86 15.53
C PRO A 342 19.67 -10.80 15.97
N THR A 343 20.91 -10.58 15.51
CA THR A 343 22.00 -11.55 15.65
C THR A 343 23.07 -11.16 16.66
N THR A 344 23.04 -9.96 17.22
CA THR A 344 24.00 -9.54 18.26
C THR A 344 23.47 -9.87 19.64
N GLY A 345 24.33 -10.38 20.52
CA GLY A 345 24.00 -10.77 21.89
C GLY A 345 23.53 -9.62 22.80
N SER A 346 23.46 -8.39 22.29
CA SER A 346 22.83 -7.26 22.95
C SER A 346 21.50 -6.94 22.25
N PRO A 347 20.36 -7.17 22.89
CA PRO A 347 19.04 -6.90 22.31
C PRO A 347 18.79 -5.40 22.04
N TYR A 348 19.69 -4.53 22.47
CA TYR A 348 19.54 -3.07 22.43
C TYR A 348 20.54 -2.37 21.50
N SER A 349 21.48 -3.10 20.91
CA SER A 349 22.44 -2.48 19.98
C SER A 349 21.79 -2.18 18.66
N MET A 350 21.91 -0.93 18.19
CA MET A 350 21.55 -0.59 16.80
C MET A 350 22.69 -0.99 15.89
N ASP A 351 22.32 -1.72 14.87
CA ASP A 351 23.21 -2.25 13.87
C ASP A 351 22.46 -2.28 12.52
N PHE A 352 22.85 -3.14 11.60
CA PHE A 352 22.21 -3.24 10.31
C PHE A 352 21.20 -4.38 10.28
N ALA A 353 19.95 -4.05 9.99
CA ALA A 353 18.86 -5.02 9.89
C ALA A 353 18.89 -5.84 8.59
N GLY A 354 19.89 -5.59 7.73
CA GLY A 354 20.04 -6.27 6.45
C GLY A 354 19.46 -5.48 5.27
N PRO A 355 19.43 -6.08 4.07
CA PRO A 355 19.03 -5.38 2.85
C PRO A 355 17.52 -5.30 2.62
N ASP A 356 16.75 -6.13 3.31
CA ASP A 356 15.28 -6.19 3.17
C ASP A 356 14.61 -5.64 4.42
N PRO A 357 14.27 -4.33 4.43
CA PRO A 357 13.62 -3.72 5.56
C PRO A 357 12.17 -4.22 5.67
N ASP A 358 11.81 -4.57 6.87
CA ASP A 358 10.46 -4.90 7.30
C ASP A 358 10.19 -4.13 8.58
N ARG A 359 8.96 -3.67 8.81
CA ARG A 359 8.57 -2.98 10.04
C ARG A 359 8.83 -3.82 11.30
N ARG A 360 8.90 -5.14 11.16
CA ARG A 360 9.11 -6.09 12.24
C ARG A 360 10.59 -6.37 12.52
N ASN A 361 11.49 -6.10 11.59
CA ASN A 361 12.92 -6.35 11.74
C ASN A 361 13.71 -5.20 12.36
N GLY A 362 13.02 -4.14 12.80
CA GLY A 362 13.60 -2.99 13.47
C GLY A 362 14.29 -1.98 12.56
N ALA A 363 14.08 -2.04 11.24
CA ALA A 363 14.65 -1.09 10.29
C ALA A 363 13.74 0.14 10.00
N VAL A 364 12.52 0.15 10.53
CA VAL A 364 11.58 1.25 10.32
C VAL A 364 11.48 2.10 11.59
N PHE A 365 11.54 3.40 11.41
CA PHE A 365 11.50 4.40 12.47
C PHE A 365 10.38 5.40 12.23
N ARG A 366 9.96 6.08 13.29
CA ARG A 366 9.27 7.36 13.27
C ARG A 366 10.13 8.41 13.96
N TRP A 367 9.87 9.69 13.71
CA TRP A 367 10.57 10.76 14.39
C TRP A 367 9.59 11.69 15.12
N GLU A 368 10.11 12.31 16.19
CA GLU A 368 9.43 13.29 17.03
C GLU A 368 10.37 14.47 17.27
N GLU A 369 9.87 15.71 17.42
CA GLU A 369 10.66 16.89 17.80
C GLU A 369 10.95 16.92 19.30
#